data_0d5a95a2ffbff5d293dc2dfc3291b97d
#
_entry.id   0d5a95a2ffbff5d293dc2dfc3291b97d
#
_cell.length_a   1.000
_cell.length_b   1.000
_cell.length_c   1.000
_cell.angle_alpha   90.00
_cell.angle_beta   90.00
_cell.angle_gamma   90.00
#
_symmetry.space_group_name_H-M   'P 1'
#
loop_
_entity.id
_entity.type
_entity.pdbx_description
1 polymer ?
#
loop_
_entity_poly.entity_id
_entity_poly.type
_entity_poly.pdbx_seq_one_letter_code
_entity_poly.pdbx_strand_id
1 'polypeptide(L)'
;MSLDDALSSLKRGEFVLLHDSSGRENEIDMVVAAEFVTPEHIARMRQHAGGLICLAINSSLGKELGLNYMHDILSSSAHFDSKSRGMIMGLAPYGDHPTFSISINHYQTYTGITDRDRALTIREMANL
;
A
#
# COMPACT_ATOMS: atom_id res chain seq x y z
N MET A 1 -0.78 0.80 24.12
CA MET A 1 -1.45 1.84 23.29
C MET A 1 -2.87 1.37 23.05
N SER A 2 -3.88 2.17 23.37
CA SER A 2 -5.28 1.87 23.05
C SER A 2 -5.56 2.18 21.57
N LEU A 3 -6.70 1.71 21.04
CA LEU A 3 -7.14 2.07 19.68
C LEU A 3 -7.35 3.59 19.56
N ASP A 4 -7.91 4.22 20.59
CA ASP A 4 -8.13 5.67 20.59
C ASP A 4 -6.82 6.48 20.57
N ASP A 5 -5.78 6.01 21.26
CA ASP A 5 -4.44 6.60 21.18
C ASP A 5 -3.88 6.51 19.74
N ALA A 6 -3.99 5.34 19.13
CA ALA A 6 -3.52 5.12 17.76
C ALA A 6 -4.26 6.02 16.75
N LEU A 7 -5.59 6.08 16.85
CA LEU A 7 -6.40 6.97 16.00
C LEU A 7 -6.06 8.44 16.23
N SER A 8 -5.80 8.84 17.47
CA SER A 8 -5.37 10.20 17.79
C SER A 8 -4.01 10.54 17.20
N SER A 9 -3.06 9.60 17.22
CA SER A 9 -1.75 9.76 16.58
C SER A 9 -1.88 9.91 15.06
N LEU A 10 -2.66 9.06 14.40
CA LEU A 10 -2.91 9.18 12.96
C LEU A 10 -3.53 10.53 12.58
N LYS A 11 -4.48 11.03 13.38
CA LYS A 11 -5.09 12.37 13.17
C LYS A 11 -4.12 13.53 13.34
N ARG A 12 -3.00 13.32 14.03
CA ARG A 12 -1.91 14.31 14.15
C ARG A 12 -0.82 14.14 13.08
N GLY A 13 -0.97 13.18 12.17
CA GLY A 13 0.05 12.86 11.18
C GLY A 13 1.26 12.14 11.76
N GLU A 14 1.10 11.48 12.90
CA GLU A 14 2.15 10.67 13.53
C GLU A 14 2.14 9.24 13.00
N PHE A 15 3.29 8.57 13.05
CA PHE A 15 3.35 7.15 12.74
C PHE A 15 2.72 6.29 13.83
N VAL A 16 2.04 5.24 13.39
CA VAL A 16 1.61 4.13 14.21
C VAL A 16 2.28 2.86 13.70
N LEU A 17 2.75 2.02 14.60
CA LEU A 17 3.29 0.71 14.28
C LEU A 17 2.19 -0.33 14.51
N LEU A 18 1.86 -1.08 13.47
CA LEU A 18 0.87 -2.15 13.49
C LEU A 18 1.57 -3.49 13.35
N HIS A 19 1.40 -4.35 14.34
CA HIS A 19 1.83 -5.74 14.26
C HIS A 19 0.65 -6.60 13.83
N ASP A 20 0.83 -7.39 12.79
CA ASP A 20 -0.12 -8.41 12.41
C ASP A 20 -0.01 -9.65 13.33
N SER A 21 -0.76 -10.70 13.06
CA SER A 21 -0.71 -11.90 13.88
C SER A 21 0.52 -12.76 13.56
N SER A 22 1.04 -13.47 14.57
CA SER A 22 2.13 -14.45 14.42
C SER A 22 1.77 -15.63 13.48
N GLY A 23 0.49 -15.85 13.22
CA GLY A 23 0.01 -16.87 12.28
C GLY A 23 -0.10 -16.38 10.84
N ARG A 24 0.20 -15.12 10.58
CA ARG A 24 0.17 -14.49 9.26
C ARG A 24 1.59 -14.12 8.83
N GLU A 25 1.89 -12.86 8.59
CA GLU A 25 3.22 -12.40 8.14
C GLU A 25 4.20 -12.22 9.30
N ASN A 26 3.65 -12.00 10.51
CA ASN A 26 4.42 -11.67 11.71
C ASN A 26 5.34 -10.45 11.52
N GLU A 27 4.81 -9.45 10.84
CA GLU A 27 5.51 -8.22 10.49
C GLU A 27 5.00 -7.03 11.30
N ILE A 28 5.77 -5.96 11.29
CA ILE A 28 5.37 -4.67 11.88
C ILE A 28 5.35 -3.63 10.77
N ASP A 29 4.15 -3.13 10.47
CA ASP A 29 3.94 -2.09 9.48
C ASP A 29 4.06 -0.70 10.10
N MET A 30 4.74 0.20 9.37
CA MET A 30 4.86 1.61 9.70
C MET A 30 3.78 2.40 8.95
N VAL A 31 2.77 2.86 9.67
CA VAL A 31 1.55 3.45 9.09
C VAL A 31 1.41 4.91 9.46
N VAL A 32 0.98 5.73 8.51
CA VAL A 32 0.61 7.14 8.69
C VAL A 32 -0.63 7.47 7.86
N ALA A 33 -1.46 8.39 8.31
CA ALA A 33 -2.62 8.81 7.53
C ALA A 33 -2.19 9.53 6.24
N ALA A 34 -2.74 9.13 5.11
CA ALA A 34 -2.34 9.58 3.78
C ALA A 34 -2.44 11.11 3.59
N GLU A 35 -3.48 11.73 4.15
CA GLU A 35 -3.70 13.18 4.08
C GLU A 35 -2.56 14.01 4.72
N PHE A 36 -1.82 13.44 5.67
CA PHE A 36 -0.72 14.11 6.37
C PHE A 36 0.68 13.71 5.87
N VAL A 37 0.78 12.86 4.84
CA VAL A 37 2.07 12.38 4.35
C VAL A 37 2.91 13.53 3.80
N THR A 38 4.16 13.60 4.26
CA THR A 38 5.19 14.55 3.79
C THR A 38 6.38 13.79 3.18
N PRO A 39 7.27 14.46 2.45
CA PRO A 39 8.51 13.84 2.00
C PRO A 39 9.34 13.24 3.14
N GLU A 40 9.33 13.85 4.32
CA GLU A 40 10.03 13.36 5.51
C GLU A 40 9.43 12.04 6.03
N HIS A 41 8.11 11.86 5.93
CA HIS A 41 7.48 10.57 6.23
C HIS A 41 7.97 9.47 5.28
N ILE A 42 8.02 9.74 3.99
CA ILE A 42 8.54 8.78 3.00
C ILE A 42 10.01 8.45 3.26
N ALA A 43 10.84 9.48 3.56
CA ALA A 43 12.24 9.26 3.90
C ALA A 43 12.41 8.36 5.13
N ARG A 44 11.60 8.57 6.18
CA ARG A 44 11.62 7.71 7.39
C ARG A 44 11.18 6.28 7.10
N MET A 45 10.13 6.09 6.29
CA MET A 45 9.71 4.75 5.86
C MET A 45 10.86 4.02 5.14
N ARG A 46 11.53 4.67 4.21
CA ARG A 46 12.68 4.09 3.49
C ARG A 46 13.87 3.76 4.40
N GLN A 47 14.08 4.56 5.44
CA GLN A 47 15.22 4.39 6.36
C GLN A 47 14.98 3.30 7.40
N HIS A 48 13.75 3.16 7.88
CA HIS A 48 13.43 2.36 9.07
C HIS A 48 12.53 1.16 8.80
N ALA A 49 11.78 1.19 7.71
CA ALA A 49 10.95 0.07 7.27
C ALA A 49 11.45 -0.43 5.91
N GLY A 50 11.51 -1.74 5.73
CA GLY A 50 11.82 -2.35 4.44
C GLY A 50 10.57 -2.48 3.57
N GLY A 51 10.70 -3.10 2.39
CA GLY A 51 9.58 -3.48 1.55
C GLY A 51 8.97 -2.34 0.75
N LEU A 52 7.68 -2.49 0.43
CA LEU A 52 6.94 -1.58 -0.43
C LEU A 52 6.26 -0.48 0.38
N ILE A 53 6.17 0.72 -0.20
CA ILE A 53 5.27 1.75 0.30
C ILE A 53 3.93 1.55 -0.39
N CYS A 54 2.93 1.12 0.37
CA CYS A 54 1.59 0.83 -0.10
C CYS A 54 0.61 1.88 0.40
N LEU A 55 -0.34 2.26 -0.44
CA LEU A 55 -1.47 3.09 -0.06
C LEU A 55 -2.71 2.19 0.09
N ALA A 56 -3.19 2.04 1.31
CA ALA A 56 -4.44 1.35 1.58
C ALA A 56 -5.63 2.27 1.30
N ILE A 57 -6.56 1.80 0.49
CA ILE A 57 -7.82 2.50 0.17
C ILE A 57 -9.01 1.63 0.54
N ASN A 58 -10.14 2.26 0.81
CA ASN A 58 -11.37 1.50 1.06
C ASN A 58 -11.94 0.90 -0.25
N SER A 59 -12.77 -0.13 -0.10
CA SER A 59 -13.32 -0.85 -1.25
C SER A 59 -14.26 -0.02 -2.13
N SER A 60 -14.92 1.01 -1.59
CA SER A 60 -15.79 1.90 -2.37
C SER A 60 -14.97 2.76 -3.33
N LEU A 61 -13.91 3.38 -2.85
CA LEU A 61 -12.99 4.16 -3.68
C LEU A 61 -12.32 3.28 -4.73
N GLY A 62 -11.88 2.08 -4.35
CA GLY A 62 -11.30 1.11 -5.29
C GLY A 62 -12.25 0.77 -6.45
N LYS A 63 -13.53 0.56 -6.16
CA LYS A 63 -14.56 0.29 -7.18
C LYS A 63 -14.84 1.50 -8.06
N GLU A 64 -14.93 2.70 -7.47
CA GLU A 64 -15.16 3.95 -8.19
C GLU A 64 -14.04 4.24 -9.18
N LEU A 65 -12.79 3.99 -8.79
CA LEU A 65 -11.62 4.18 -9.63
C LEU A 65 -11.34 3.00 -10.59
N GLY A 66 -12.12 1.91 -10.52
CA GLY A 66 -11.92 0.71 -11.33
C GLY A 66 -10.63 -0.05 -10.98
N LEU A 67 -10.15 0.06 -9.75
CA LEU A 67 -8.94 -0.60 -9.27
C LEU A 67 -9.26 -2.03 -8.84
N ASN A 68 -8.81 -3.00 -9.63
CA ASN A 68 -8.91 -4.42 -9.31
C ASN A 68 -7.60 -4.93 -8.69
N TYR A 69 -7.65 -6.07 -8.03
CA TYR A 69 -6.43 -6.72 -7.56
C TYR A 69 -5.55 -7.16 -8.73
N MET A 70 -4.25 -7.01 -8.59
CA MET A 70 -3.28 -7.36 -9.63
C MET A 70 -3.38 -8.84 -10.02
N HIS A 71 -3.57 -9.73 -9.06
CA HIS A 71 -3.72 -11.15 -9.34
C HIS A 71 -4.96 -11.46 -10.18
N ASP A 72 -6.09 -10.75 -9.99
CA ASP A 72 -7.29 -10.91 -10.82
C ASP A 72 -7.06 -10.41 -12.25
N ILE A 73 -6.40 -9.26 -12.39
CA ILE A 73 -6.05 -8.69 -13.70
C ILE A 73 -5.16 -9.67 -14.48
N LEU A 74 -4.13 -10.19 -13.83
CA LEU A 74 -3.17 -11.10 -14.45
C LEU A 74 -3.79 -12.46 -14.74
N SER A 75 -4.65 -12.98 -13.85
CA SER A 75 -5.32 -14.27 -14.06
C SER A 75 -6.29 -14.28 -15.24
N SER A 76 -6.93 -13.13 -15.49
CA SER A 76 -7.86 -12.98 -16.62
C SER A 76 -7.13 -12.73 -17.96
N SER A 77 -5.83 -12.47 -17.94
CA SER A 77 -5.05 -12.19 -19.15
C SER A 77 -4.76 -13.47 -19.94
N ALA A 78 -5.09 -13.45 -21.23
CA ALA A 78 -4.77 -14.53 -22.16
C ALA A 78 -3.27 -14.64 -22.50
N HIS A 79 -2.45 -13.64 -22.09
CA HIS A 79 -1.03 -13.60 -22.43
C HIS A 79 -0.15 -14.45 -21.52
N PHE A 80 -0.66 -14.92 -20.38
CA PHE A 80 0.11 -15.72 -19.43
C PHE A 80 -0.16 -17.20 -19.60
N ASP A 81 0.88 -17.98 -19.85
CA ASP A 81 0.85 -19.43 -19.85
C ASP A 81 0.75 -20.01 -18.42
N SER A 82 0.64 -21.32 -18.30
CA SER A 82 0.50 -21.99 -17.00
C SER A 82 1.72 -21.79 -16.08
N LYS A 83 2.93 -21.67 -16.64
CA LYS A 83 4.16 -21.45 -15.85
C LYS A 83 4.20 -20.03 -15.29
N SER A 84 3.90 -19.05 -16.14
CA SER A 84 3.82 -17.64 -15.76
C SER A 84 2.76 -17.41 -14.69
N ARG A 85 1.58 -18.06 -14.82
CA ARG A 85 0.52 -17.99 -13.82
C ARG A 85 0.98 -18.53 -12.46
N GLY A 86 1.67 -19.65 -12.43
CA GLY A 86 2.18 -20.24 -11.19
C GLY A 86 3.21 -19.33 -10.47
N MET A 87 3.95 -18.52 -11.21
CA MET A 87 4.90 -17.56 -10.63
C MET A 87 4.24 -16.27 -10.12
N ILE A 88 3.15 -15.85 -10.78
CA ILE A 88 2.48 -14.55 -10.50
C ILE A 88 1.39 -14.70 -9.43
N MET A 89 0.77 -15.86 -9.34
CA MET A 89 -0.47 -16.10 -8.60
C MET A 89 -0.31 -17.05 -7.41
N GLY A 90 0.90 -17.16 -6.87
CA GLY A 90 1.16 -17.98 -5.69
C GLY A 90 0.33 -17.53 -4.49
N LEU A 91 -0.16 -18.51 -3.72
CA LEU A 91 -0.73 -18.26 -2.40
C LEU A 91 0.41 -18.15 -1.39
N ALA A 92 0.28 -17.21 -0.45
CA ALA A 92 1.13 -17.18 0.72
C ALA A 92 0.87 -18.44 1.59
N PRO A 93 1.87 -18.86 2.41
CA PRO A 93 1.69 -20.03 3.28
C PRO A 93 0.49 -19.97 4.23
N TYR A 94 0.03 -18.77 4.55
CA TYR A 94 -1.16 -18.50 5.38
C TYR A 94 -2.48 -18.47 4.59
N GLY A 95 -2.46 -18.80 3.28
CA GLY A 95 -3.66 -19.04 2.47
C GLY A 95 -4.19 -17.86 1.69
N ASP A 96 -3.58 -16.66 1.78
CA ASP A 96 -4.03 -15.46 1.10
C ASP A 96 -3.21 -15.17 -0.17
N HIS A 97 -3.84 -14.52 -1.15
CA HIS A 97 -3.14 -13.82 -2.22
C HIS A 97 -2.69 -12.44 -1.74
N PRO A 98 -1.55 -11.92 -2.24
CA PRO A 98 -1.21 -10.53 -2.01
C PRO A 98 -2.32 -9.60 -2.50
N THR A 99 -2.81 -8.73 -1.63
CA THR A 99 -3.93 -7.82 -1.92
C THR A 99 -3.46 -6.53 -2.60
N PHE A 100 -2.45 -6.62 -3.47
CA PHE A 100 -1.97 -5.50 -4.26
C PHE A 100 -2.87 -5.23 -5.47
N SER A 101 -3.05 -3.95 -5.77
CA SER A 101 -3.63 -3.48 -7.01
C SER A 101 -2.50 -3.05 -7.96
N ILE A 102 -2.49 -1.82 -8.41
CA ILE A 102 -1.54 -1.31 -9.40
C ILE A 102 -0.57 -0.30 -8.77
N SER A 103 0.55 -0.07 -9.42
CA SER A 103 1.41 1.08 -9.11
C SER A 103 0.75 2.35 -9.61
N ILE A 104 0.80 3.40 -8.80
CA ILE A 104 0.20 4.70 -9.13
C ILE A 104 1.24 5.81 -9.04
N ASN A 105 1.08 6.82 -9.90
CA ASN A 105 1.80 8.08 -9.85
C ASN A 105 0.85 9.22 -10.19
N HIS A 106 0.89 10.28 -9.41
CA HIS A 106 0.17 11.49 -9.78
C HIS A 106 0.80 12.12 -11.04
N TYR A 107 -0.04 12.67 -11.92
CA TYR A 107 0.42 13.20 -13.24
C TYR A 107 1.41 14.37 -13.12
N GLN A 108 1.48 15.04 -11.99
CA GLN A 108 2.42 16.14 -11.74
C GLN A 108 3.76 15.67 -11.15
N THR A 109 3.98 14.37 -10.97
CA THR A 109 5.26 13.84 -10.52
C THR A 109 6.28 13.91 -11.67
N TYR A 110 7.57 13.97 -11.32
CA TYR A 110 8.64 13.91 -12.31
C TYR A 110 9.01 12.46 -12.64
N THR A 111 9.53 11.73 -11.65
CA THR A 111 9.86 10.30 -11.79
C THR A 111 8.90 9.38 -11.05
N GLY A 112 8.11 9.92 -10.14
CA GLY A 112 7.23 9.17 -9.25
C GLY A 112 7.94 8.47 -8.09
N ILE A 113 9.29 8.44 -8.06
CA ILE A 113 10.07 7.62 -7.13
C ILE A 113 10.67 8.43 -5.96
N THR A 114 10.84 9.74 -6.10
CA THR A 114 11.41 10.58 -5.05
C THR A 114 10.45 10.66 -3.85
N ASP A 115 10.98 10.99 -2.68
CA ASP A 115 10.16 11.16 -1.48
C ASP A 115 9.08 12.23 -1.69
N ARG A 116 9.41 13.29 -2.42
CA ARG A 116 8.49 14.37 -2.80
C ARG A 116 7.38 13.87 -3.73
N ASP A 117 7.73 13.14 -4.77
CA ASP A 117 6.77 12.62 -5.75
C ASP A 117 5.82 11.60 -5.10
N ARG A 118 6.34 10.70 -4.26
CA ARG A 118 5.54 9.72 -3.53
C ARG A 118 4.58 10.40 -2.57
N ALA A 119 5.06 11.39 -1.80
CA ALA A 119 4.21 12.16 -0.89
C ALA A 119 3.10 12.91 -1.64
N LEU A 120 3.40 13.48 -2.81
CA LEU A 120 2.41 14.11 -3.68
C LEU A 120 1.34 13.10 -4.11
N THR A 121 1.75 11.96 -4.67
CA THR A 121 0.82 10.91 -5.14
C THR A 121 -0.11 10.44 -4.02
N ILE A 122 0.42 10.21 -2.82
CA ILE A 122 -0.36 9.72 -1.68
C ILE A 122 -1.37 10.76 -1.22
N ARG A 123 -0.98 12.03 -1.08
CA ARG A 123 -1.90 13.10 -0.67
C ARG A 123 -2.99 13.37 -1.68
N GLU A 124 -2.65 13.42 -2.97
CA GLU A 124 -3.66 13.64 -4.00
C GLU A 124 -4.67 12.49 -4.07
N MET A 125 -4.24 11.26 -3.82
CA MET A 125 -5.12 10.11 -3.71
C MET A 125 -6.03 10.18 -2.47
N ALA A 126 -5.55 10.76 -1.37
CA ALA A 126 -6.34 10.96 -0.15
C ALA A 126 -7.38 12.08 -0.30
N ASN A 127 -7.25 12.95 -1.30
CA ASN A 127 -8.17 14.05 -1.58
C ASN A 127 -9.32 13.66 -2.54
N LEU A 128 -9.33 12.41 -3.05
CA LEU A 128 -10.42 11.90 -3.88
C LEU A 128 -11.63 11.49 -3.02
#